data_02ac89d4dd1b5dcbfe351a646e1896ef
#
_entry.id   02ac89d4dd1b5dcbfe351a646e1896ef
#
_cell.length_a   1.000
_cell.length_b   1.000
_cell.length_c   1.000
_cell.angle_alpha   90.00
_cell.angle_beta   90.00
_cell.angle_gamma   90.00
#
_symmetry.space_group_name_H-M   'P 1'
#
loop_
_entity.id
_entity.type
_entity.pdbx_description
1 polymer ?
#
loop_
_entity_poly.entity_id
_entity_poly.type
_entity_poly.pdbx_seq_one_letter_code
_entity_poly.pdbx_strand_id
1 'polypeptide(L)'
;MAALTKEQWIKRKKKRKRIRKIIRAVLFLIPIFVIGFFLFNKTRDNAEGAHKNMFSLFSPKIKIISLDTKNLLTIEENFLTPNEYSRPETPLTGVKSIVVHYTGNPGSTAAGNRNYFENLKTKQTTSASSHYVVGLEGEVIQCVPLNEVAYASNNRNGDSISIETCHPDKEGKFNKKTYESLVALTALLCEEFDLGREDIIRHYDVTGKKCPLYYVEHPEAWEAFKDDVMAYIEQNKEQ
;
A
#
# COMPACT_ATOMS: atom_id res chain seq x y z
N MET A 1 7.93 21.21 -20.99
CA MET A 1 6.66 21.61 -20.35
C MET A 1 6.94 22.48 -19.14
N ALA A 2 6.17 23.53 -18.89
CA ALA A 2 6.48 24.47 -17.79
C ALA A 2 5.99 23.87 -16.46
N ALA A 3 6.89 23.75 -15.49
CA ALA A 3 6.54 23.34 -14.13
C ALA A 3 5.46 24.25 -13.54
N LEU A 4 4.49 23.67 -12.83
CA LEU A 4 3.44 24.42 -12.15
C LEU A 4 4.04 25.43 -11.17
N THR A 5 3.56 26.67 -11.19
CA THR A 5 3.98 27.66 -10.21
C THR A 5 3.54 27.21 -8.81
N LYS A 6 4.29 27.64 -7.78
CA LYS A 6 3.98 27.37 -6.34
C LYS A 6 2.52 27.73 -6.00
N GLU A 7 1.99 28.79 -6.60
CA GLU A 7 0.61 29.24 -6.38
C GLU A 7 -0.43 28.30 -7.03
N GLN A 8 -0.16 27.79 -8.23
CA GLN A 8 -1.00 26.82 -8.92
C GLN A 8 -1.02 25.48 -8.18
N TRP A 9 0.14 25.05 -7.64
CA TRP A 9 0.25 23.85 -6.82
C TRP A 9 -0.58 23.98 -5.52
N ILE A 10 -0.50 25.12 -4.81
CA ILE A 10 -1.30 25.37 -3.58
C ILE A 10 -2.81 25.35 -3.89
N LYS A 11 -3.24 25.96 -5.00
CA LYS A 11 -4.65 25.98 -5.43
C LYS A 11 -5.16 24.56 -5.72
N ARG A 12 -4.33 23.73 -6.41
CA ARG A 12 -4.65 22.32 -6.68
C ARG A 12 -4.76 21.50 -5.39
N LYS A 13 -3.81 21.65 -4.47
CA LYS A 13 -3.81 21.00 -3.15
C LYS A 13 -5.08 21.33 -2.34
N LYS A 14 -5.50 22.59 -2.31
CA LYS A 14 -6.73 23.03 -1.65
C LYS A 14 -7.99 22.42 -2.30
N LYS A 15 -8.03 22.34 -3.64
CA LYS A 15 -9.15 21.74 -4.39
C LYS A 15 -9.28 20.23 -4.09
N ARG A 16 -8.16 19.48 -4.13
CA ARG A 16 -8.14 18.05 -3.79
C ARG A 16 -8.60 17.78 -2.36
N LYS A 17 -8.10 18.55 -1.37
CA LYS A 17 -8.56 18.43 0.04
C LYS A 17 -10.07 18.67 0.18
N ARG A 18 -10.64 19.63 -0.56
CA ARG A 18 -12.09 19.91 -0.54
C ARG A 18 -12.90 18.76 -1.14
N ILE A 19 -12.44 18.20 -2.27
CA ILE A 19 -13.08 17.05 -2.92
C ILE A 19 -13.02 15.81 -2.02
N ARG A 20 -11.87 15.51 -1.42
CA ARG A 20 -11.73 14.38 -0.46
C ARG A 20 -12.65 14.52 0.76
N LYS A 21 -12.82 15.73 1.30
CA LYS A 21 -13.80 15.97 2.39
C LYS A 21 -15.22 15.69 1.96
N ILE A 22 -15.61 16.07 0.73
CA ILE A 22 -16.94 15.82 0.19
C ILE A 22 -17.14 14.31 -0.02
N ILE A 23 -16.16 13.61 -0.62
CA ILE A 23 -16.22 12.16 -0.85
C ILE A 23 -16.35 11.42 0.49
N ARG A 24 -15.54 11.78 1.51
CA ARG A 24 -15.68 11.17 2.85
C ARG A 24 -17.04 11.40 3.48
N ALA A 25 -17.59 12.60 3.36
CA ALA A 25 -18.93 12.89 3.88
C ALA A 25 -20.02 12.08 3.16
N VAL A 26 -19.91 11.90 1.84
CA VAL A 26 -20.84 11.08 1.05
C VAL A 26 -20.71 9.59 1.41
N LEU A 27 -19.48 9.09 1.56
CA LEU A 27 -19.23 7.70 1.97
C LEU A 27 -19.73 7.40 3.40
N PHE A 28 -19.80 8.39 4.28
CA PHE A 28 -20.36 8.23 5.63
C PHE A 28 -21.90 8.15 5.62
N LEU A 29 -22.58 8.72 4.61
CA LEU A 29 -24.04 8.71 4.49
C LEU A 29 -24.59 7.45 3.80
N ILE A 30 -23.79 6.79 2.96
CA ILE A 30 -24.18 5.57 2.23
C ILE A 30 -24.52 4.39 3.18
N PRO A 31 -23.78 4.11 4.29
CA PRO A 31 -24.09 2.98 5.17
C PRO A 31 -25.45 3.12 5.84
N ILE A 32 -25.91 4.34 6.15
CA ILE A 32 -27.19 4.58 6.83
C ILE A 32 -28.37 4.20 5.92
N PHE A 33 -28.26 4.51 4.63
CA PHE A 33 -29.29 4.14 3.64
C PHE A 33 -29.29 2.65 3.31
N VAL A 34 -28.11 2.03 3.26
CA VAL A 34 -27.97 0.59 2.98
C VAL A 34 -28.48 -0.25 4.14
N ILE A 35 -28.21 0.15 5.39
CA ILE A 35 -28.72 -0.55 6.58
C ILE A 35 -30.25 -0.44 6.66
N GLY A 36 -30.83 0.72 6.36
CA GLY A 36 -32.29 0.89 6.31
C GLY A 36 -32.93 0.00 5.25
N PHE A 37 -32.34 -0.13 4.08
CA PHE A 37 -32.82 -0.98 2.99
C PHE A 37 -32.68 -2.50 3.32
N PHE A 38 -31.60 -2.91 3.96
CA PHE A 38 -31.40 -4.31 4.38
C PHE A 38 -32.32 -4.73 5.53
N LEU A 39 -32.62 -3.84 6.46
CA LEU A 39 -33.57 -4.14 7.54
C LEU A 39 -35.03 -4.28 7.03
N PHE A 40 -35.38 -3.57 5.96
CA PHE A 40 -36.69 -3.66 5.32
C PHE A 40 -36.87 -4.95 4.49
N ASN A 41 -35.79 -5.49 3.90
CA ASN A 41 -35.88 -6.72 3.10
C ASN A 41 -35.67 -8.01 3.92
N LYS A 42 -35.23 -7.94 5.19
CA LYS A 42 -34.94 -9.12 6.03
C LYS A 42 -36.21 -9.90 6.46
N THR A 43 -37.38 -9.42 6.17
CA THR A 43 -38.64 -10.09 6.54
C THR A 43 -39.25 -10.97 5.43
N ARG A 44 -38.60 -11.12 4.27
CA ARG A 44 -39.21 -11.80 3.12
C ARG A 44 -38.57 -13.08 2.61
N ASP A 45 -37.31 -13.38 2.95
CA ASP A 45 -36.61 -14.53 2.38
C ASP A 45 -35.95 -15.44 3.43
N ASN A 46 -36.79 -15.97 4.36
CA ASN A 46 -36.41 -17.14 5.14
C ASN A 46 -36.99 -18.39 4.43
N ALA A 47 -36.31 -18.90 3.46
CA ALA A 47 -36.28 -20.32 3.02
C ALA A 47 -35.79 -20.42 1.57
N GLU A 48 -34.51 -20.53 1.35
CA GLU A 48 -33.84 -21.24 0.26
C GLU A 48 -32.43 -20.67 0.09
N GLY A 49 -31.40 -21.41 0.47
CA GLY A 49 -30.03 -21.02 0.11
C GLY A 49 -28.90 -21.33 1.09
N ALA A 50 -29.08 -22.25 2.01
CA ALA A 50 -28.01 -22.56 2.99
C ALA A 50 -26.85 -23.40 2.44
N HIS A 51 -26.65 -23.54 1.11
CA HIS A 51 -25.64 -24.44 0.55
C HIS A 51 -24.73 -23.88 -0.56
N LYS A 52 -24.70 -22.58 -0.78
CA LYS A 52 -23.69 -21.97 -1.67
C LYS A 52 -23.05 -20.79 -0.96
N ASN A 53 -21.75 -20.83 -0.75
CA ASN A 53 -20.82 -19.74 -0.46
C ASN A 53 -19.99 -19.79 0.81
N MET A 54 -19.62 -20.96 1.31
CA MET A 54 -18.51 -21.01 2.29
C MET A 54 -17.12 -20.84 1.62
N PHE A 55 -17.01 -21.06 0.30
CA PHE A 55 -15.76 -20.89 -0.44
C PHE A 55 -15.48 -19.44 -0.90
N SER A 56 -16.49 -18.59 -0.97
CA SER A 56 -16.35 -17.20 -1.43
C SER A 56 -15.80 -16.24 -0.34
N LEU A 57 -15.85 -16.62 0.92
CA LEU A 57 -15.40 -15.80 2.05
C LEU A 57 -13.88 -15.80 2.24
N PHE A 58 -13.16 -16.70 1.55
CA PHE A 58 -11.71 -16.86 1.68
C PHE A 58 -10.92 -16.58 0.39
N SER A 59 -11.59 -16.14 -0.65
CA SER A 59 -10.87 -15.73 -1.87
C SER A 59 -10.30 -14.32 -1.68
N PRO A 60 -9.00 -14.10 -1.94
CA PRO A 60 -8.40 -12.78 -1.87
C PRO A 60 -9.14 -11.84 -2.84
N LYS A 61 -9.45 -10.64 -2.38
CA LYS A 61 -10.04 -9.62 -3.25
C LYS A 61 -8.96 -9.02 -4.13
N ILE A 62 -9.13 -9.15 -5.43
CA ILE A 62 -8.23 -8.53 -6.40
C ILE A 62 -8.78 -7.15 -6.74
N LYS A 63 -8.02 -6.11 -6.39
CA LYS A 63 -8.30 -4.74 -6.79
C LYS A 63 -7.42 -4.40 -7.99
N ILE A 64 -8.03 -4.24 -9.15
CA ILE A 64 -7.34 -3.77 -10.34
C ILE A 64 -7.43 -2.26 -10.34
N ILE A 65 -6.29 -1.59 -10.25
CA ILE A 65 -6.20 -0.14 -10.36
C ILE A 65 -5.61 0.15 -11.73
N SER A 66 -6.43 0.72 -12.60
CA SER A 66 -5.96 1.25 -13.88
C SER A 66 -5.42 2.64 -13.63
N LEU A 67 -4.11 2.79 -13.78
CA LEU A 67 -3.44 4.09 -13.79
C LEU A 67 -3.28 4.61 -15.21
N ASP A 68 -3.33 3.71 -16.19
CA ASP A 68 -3.27 3.95 -17.64
C ASP A 68 -3.82 2.72 -18.39
N THR A 69 -4.25 2.91 -19.64
CA THR A 69 -4.71 1.83 -20.53
C THR A 69 -3.64 0.78 -20.85
N LYS A 70 -2.36 1.05 -20.53
CA LYS A 70 -1.20 0.18 -20.81
C LYS A 70 -0.57 -0.45 -19.57
N ASN A 71 -0.74 0.13 -18.37
CA ASN A 71 -0.10 -0.34 -17.15
C ASN A 71 -1.14 -0.57 -16.06
N LEU A 72 -1.61 -1.81 -15.94
CA LEU A 72 -2.52 -2.23 -14.87
C LEU A 72 -1.70 -2.71 -13.67
N LEU A 73 -1.71 -1.95 -12.57
CA LEU A 73 -1.24 -2.45 -11.29
C LEU A 73 -2.34 -3.29 -10.66
N THR A 74 -2.08 -4.60 -10.54
CA THR A 74 -2.99 -5.53 -9.87
C THR A 74 -2.57 -5.67 -8.41
N ILE A 75 -3.44 -5.30 -7.48
CA ILE A 75 -3.22 -5.44 -6.04
C ILE A 75 -4.13 -6.54 -5.52
N GLU A 76 -3.53 -7.57 -4.93
CA GLU A 76 -4.23 -8.60 -4.19
C GLU A 76 -4.45 -8.14 -2.74
N GLU A 77 -5.69 -7.90 -2.33
CA GLU A 77 -6.02 -7.67 -0.93
C GLU A 77 -6.02 -9.01 -0.18
N ASN A 78 -4.96 -9.29 0.55
CA ASN A 78 -4.78 -10.51 1.35
C ASN A 78 -4.35 -10.13 2.77
N PHE A 79 -5.28 -9.50 3.50
CA PHE A 79 -5.01 -8.97 4.83
C PHE A 79 -4.61 -10.05 5.82
N LEU A 80 -3.67 -9.68 6.69
CA LEU A 80 -3.27 -10.50 7.82
C LEU A 80 -4.45 -10.66 8.80
N THR A 81 -4.53 -11.82 9.44
CA THR A 81 -5.46 -12.00 10.56
C THR A 81 -5.09 -11.03 11.69
N PRO A 82 -6.05 -10.30 12.29
CA PRO A 82 -5.79 -9.44 13.43
C PRO A 82 -5.06 -10.18 14.58
N ASN A 83 -3.94 -9.60 15.03
CA ASN A 83 -3.14 -10.12 16.13
C ASN A 83 -2.09 -9.09 16.58
N GLU A 84 -1.56 -9.22 17.79
CA GLU A 84 -0.61 -8.29 18.40
C GLU A 84 0.76 -8.24 17.70
N TYR A 85 1.14 -9.27 16.91
CA TYR A 85 2.49 -9.43 16.38
C TYR A 85 2.64 -8.93 14.93
N SER A 86 1.55 -8.88 14.15
CA SER A 86 1.66 -8.45 12.75
C SER A 86 0.52 -7.55 12.27
N ARG A 87 -0.64 -7.56 12.93
CA ARG A 87 -1.77 -6.66 12.61
C ARG A 87 -2.53 -6.33 13.88
N PRO A 88 -2.09 -5.31 14.63
CA PRO A 88 -2.71 -4.94 15.92
C PRO A 88 -4.02 -4.16 15.79
N GLU A 89 -4.47 -3.84 14.57
CA GLU A 89 -5.64 -2.99 14.29
C GLU A 89 -5.54 -1.59 14.91
N THR A 90 -4.32 -1.16 15.24
CA THR A 90 -4.09 0.19 15.75
C THR A 90 -4.28 1.21 14.61
N PRO A 91 -5.12 2.24 14.78
CA PRO A 91 -5.31 3.25 13.74
C PRO A 91 -4.05 4.05 13.45
N LEU A 92 -3.79 4.36 12.17
CA LEU A 92 -2.79 5.35 11.79
C LEU A 92 -3.24 6.76 12.21
N THR A 93 -2.30 7.56 12.68
CA THR A 93 -2.56 8.98 13.05
C THR A 93 -2.62 9.91 11.83
N GLY A 94 -2.30 9.39 10.67
CA GLY A 94 -2.23 10.06 9.37
C GLY A 94 -1.03 9.51 8.60
N VAL A 95 -0.94 9.78 7.30
CA VAL A 95 0.19 9.32 6.48
C VAL A 95 1.02 10.53 6.08
N LYS A 96 2.30 10.52 6.47
CA LYS A 96 3.28 11.58 6.18
C LYS A 96 4.40 11.11 5.27
N SER A 97 4.58 9.78 5.10
CA SER A 97 5.60 9.23 4.23
C SER A 97 5.27 7.83 3.75
N ILE A 98 5.94 7.45 2.67
CA ILE A 98 6.04 6.07 2.22
C ILE A 98 7.44 5.59 2.57
N VAL A 99 7.54 4.48 3.30
CA VAL A 99 8.82 3.88 3.69
C VAL A 99 9.06 2.64 2.84
N VAL A 100 10.11 2.68 2.03
CA VAL A 100 10.53 1.56 1.18
C VAL A 100 11.52 0.69 1.93
N HIS A 101 11.26 -0.61 1.89
CA HIS A 101 12.09 -1.66 2.45
C HIS A 101 12.49 -2.68 1.39
N TYR A 102 13.42 -3.54 1.71
CA TYR A 102 13.65 -4.80 1.00
C TYR A 102 13.52 -5.96 1.98
N THR A 103 13.09 -7.10 1.51
CA THR A 103 12.80 -8.25 2.39
C THR A 103 14.05 -8.82 3.08
N GLY A 104 15.25 -8.50 2.58
CA GLY A 104 16.52 -9.06 3.09
C GLY A 104 16.62 -10.59 2.94
N ASN A 105 15.74 -11.18 2.15
CA ASN A 105 15.65 -12.62 1.89
C ASN A 105 15.64 -12.87 0.38
N PRO A 106 16.82 -13.01 -0.25
CA PRO A 106 16.97 -13.12 -1.70
C PRO A 106 16.15 -14.28 -2.29
N GLY A 107 15.44 -13.99 -3.38
CA GLY A 107 14.62 -14.99 -4.09
C GLY A 107 13.29 -15.35 -3.40
N SER A 108 12.94 -14.69 -2.28
CA SER A 108 11.64 -14.91 -1.63
C SER A 108 10.51 -14.32 -2.46
N THR A 109 9.32 -14.93 -2.37
CA THR A 109 8.11 -14.47 -3.06
C THR A 109 7.27 -13.53 -2.18
N ALA A 110 6.40 -12.72 -2.79
CA ALA A 110 5.48 -11.87 -2.05
C ALA A 110 4.58 -12.67 -1.12
N ALA A 111 4.02 -13.77 -1.60
CA ALA A 111 3.20 -14.68 -0.80
C ALA A 111 3.98 -15.31 0.36
N GLY A 112 5.26 -15.66 0.15
CA GLY A 112 6.14 -16.20 1.20
C GLY A 112 6.35 -15.19 2.33
N ASN A 113 6.62 -13.92 1.99
CA ASN A 113 6.79 -12.85 2.97
C ASN A 113 5.48 -12.49 3.68
N ARG A 114 4.36 -12.41 2.96
CA ARG A 114 3.03 -12.26 3.58
C ARG A 114 2.74 -13.39 4.58
N ASN A 115 3.04 -14.63 4.22
CA ASN A 115 2.84 -15.78 5.09
C ASN A 115 3.79 -15.79 6.30
N TYR A 116 5.00 -15.25 6.15
CA TYR A 116 5.88 -15.02 7.28
C TYR A 116 5.20 -14.11 8.32
N PHE A 117 4.64 -12.97 7.90
CA PHE A 117 3.89 -12.07 8.78
C PHE A 117 2.67 -12.74 9.41
N GLU A 118 1.90 -13.50 8.62
CA GLU A 118 0.73 -14.25 9.12
C GLU A 118 1.09 -15.24 10.21
N ASN A 119 2.23 -15.94 10.06
CA ASN A 119 2.67 -16.95 11.01
C ASN A 119 3.13 -16.36 12.35
N LEU A 120 3.42 -15.07 12.42
CA LEU A 120 3.82 -14.42 13.67
C LEU A 120 2.71 -14.43 14.72
N LYS A 121 1.44 -14.45 14.33
CA LYS A 121 0.31 -14.63 15.26
C LYS A 121 0.40 -15.90 16.11
N THR A 122 1.04 -16.94 15.55
CA THR A 122 1.21 -18.24 16.24
C THR A 122 2.60 -18.40 16.84
N LYS A 123 3.65 -17.97 16.08
CA LYS A 123 5.04 -18.13 16.52
C LYS A 123 5.42 -17.16 17.64
N GLN A 124 4.88 -15.95 17.63
CA GLN A 124 5.07 -14.90 18.66
C GLN A 124 6.54 -14.57 18.94
N THR A 125 7.42 -14.75 17.97
CA THR A 125 8.88 -14.58 18.12
C THR A 125 9.34 -13.15 17.96
N THR A 126 8.59 -12.33 17.23
CA THR A 126 8.87 -10.92 16.96
C THR A 126 7.61 -10.24 16.44
N SER A 127 7.60 -8.91 16.41
CA SER A 127 6.56 -8.15 15.74
C SER A 127 7.09 -7.62 14.40
N ALA A 128 6.44 -7.98 13.30
CA ALA A 128 6.77 -7.51 11.97
C ALA A 128 5.58 -7.61 11.02
N SER A 129 5.42 -6.61 10.16
CA SER A 129 4.48 -6.61 9.03
C SER A 129 4.80 -5.46 8.08
N SER A 130 4.09 -5.40 6.96
CA SER A 130 4.14 -4.29 6.02
C SER A 130 2.74 -4.07 5.45
N HIS A 131 2.44 -2.87 4.97
CA HIS A 131 1.18 -2.63 4.28
C HIS A 131 1.14 -3.37 2.95
N TYR A 132 2.25 -3.36 2.23
CA TYR A 132 2.39 -4.03 0.94
C TYR A 132 3.65 -4.89 0.87
N VAL A 133 3.58 -5.93 0.06
CA VAL A 133 4.73 -6.68 -0.42
C VAL A 133 4.70 -6.69 -1.95
N VAL A 134 5.79 -6.25 -2.58
CA VAL A 134 6.00 -6.30 -4.02
C VAL A 134 6.89 -7.49 -4.36
N GLY A 135 6.43 -8.38 -5.22
CA GLY A 135 7.10 -9.63 -5.55
C GLY A 135 8.03 -9.55 -6.76
N LEU A 136 8.70 -10.67 -7.04
CA LEU A 136 9.69 -10.77 -8.12
C LEU A 136 9.09 -10.72 -9.53
N GLU A 137 7.83 -11.10 -9.68
CA GLU A 137 7.09 -11.03 -10.94
C GLU A 137 6.28 -9.73 -11.06
N GLY A 138 6.44 -8.80 -10.10
CA GLY A 138 5.75 -7.52 -10.04
C GLY A 138 4.37 -7.61 -9.39
N GLU A 139 3.99 -8.77 -8.84
CA GLU A 139 2.77 -8.94 -8.06
C GLU A 139 2.80 -8.11 -6.79
N VAL A 140 1.67 -7.53 -6.42
CA VAL A 140 1.53 -6.71 -5.20
C VAL A 140 0.48 -7.32 -4.29
N ILE A 141 0.87 -7.61 -3.05
CA ILE A 141 -0.04 -8.09 -2.00
C ILE A 141 -0.19 -7.01 -0.94
N GLN A 142 -1.44 -6.62 -0.66
CA GLN A 142 -1.76 -5.76 0.46
C GLN A 142 -2.01 -6.61 1.70
N CYS A 143 -1.15 -6.46 2.72
CA CYS A 143 -1.17 -7.26 3.93
C CYS A 143 -1.89 -6.57 5.09
N VAL A 144 -1.85 -5.23 5.15
CA VAL A 144 -2.47 -4.42 6.21
C VAL A 144 -3.29 -3.30 5.57
N PRO A 145 -4.51 -3.01 6.06
CA PRO A 145 -5.31 -1.87 5.61
C PRO A 145 -4.57 -0.53 5.79
N LEU A 146 -4.79 0.43 4.89
CA LEU A 146 -4.08 1.71 4.89
C LEU A 146 -4.45 2.67 6.03
N ASN A 147 -5.44 2.33 6.83
CA ASN A 147 -5.84 3.07 8.03
C ASN A 147 -5.33 2.41 9.32
N GLU A 148 -4.57 1.33 9.22
CA GLU A 148 -4.01 0.59 10.34
C GLU A 148 -2.47 0.68 10.35
N VAL A 149 -1.87 0.49 11.53
CA VAL A 149 -0.42 0.45 11.72
C VAL A 149 0.15 -0.89 11.24
N ALA A 150 1.25 -0.84 10.48
CA ALA A 150 2.11 -1.99 10.21
C ALA A 150 3.43 -1.86 10.98
N TYR A 151 4.03 -3.00 11.36
CA TYR A 151 5.28 -3.05 12.12
C TYR A 151 6.50 -3.19 11.20
N ALA A 152 6.89 -2.13 10.51
CA ALA A 152 8.02 -2.12 9.57
C ALA A 152 9.04 -1.01 9.84
N SER A 153 8.56 0.17 10.24
CA SER A 153 9.29 1.44 10.11
C SER A 153 9.60 2.08 11.48
N ASN A 154 9.66 1.28 12.54
CA ASN A 154 10.01 1.70 13.91
C ASN A 154 9.15 2.89 14.40
N ASN A 155 9.75 4.04 14.71
CA ASN A 155 9.05 5.24 15.18
C ASN A 155 8.16 5.91 14.11
N ARG A 156 8.25 5.46 12.84
CA ARG A 156 7.41 5.91 11.74
C ARG A 156 6.22 4.96 11.48
N ASN A 157 6.06 3.88 12.28
CA ASN A 157 4.92 2.95 12.11
C ASN A 157 3.56 3.66 12.20
N GLY A 158 3.43 4.68 13.06
CA GLY A 158 2.16 5.37 13.29
C GLY A 158 1.76 6.40 12.23
N ASP A 159 2.68 6.79 11.33
CA ASP A 159 2.44 7.87 10.36
C ASP A 159 3.01 7.58 8.96
N SER A 160 3.24 6.32 8.61
CA SER A 160 3.74 5.92 7.29
C SER A 160 3.04 4.71 6.71
N ILE A 161 3.10 4.62 5.38
CA ILE A 161 2.80 3.39 4.65
C ILE A 161 4.13 2.69 4.32
N SER A 162 4.25 1.42 4.67
CA SER A 162 5.45 0.61 4.43
C SER A 162 5.25 -0.34 3.25
N ILE A 163 6.31 -0.48 2.42
CA ILE A 163 6.35 -1.40 1.28
C ILE A 163 7.58 -2.27 1.42
N GLU A 164 7.39 -3.57 1.63
CA GLU A 164 8.44 -4.57 1.54
C GLU A 164 8.62 -5.01 0.10
N THR A 165 9.87 -5.05 -0.38
CA THR A 165 10.16 -5.30 -1.79
C THR A 165 11.07 -6.51 -1.92
N CYS A 166 10.63 -7.52 -2.69
CA CYS A 166 11.41 -8.72 -2.98
C CYS A 166 12.57 -8.38 -3.92
N HIS A 167 13.67 -9.13 -3.79
CA HIS A 167 14.87 -8.96 -4.61
C HIS A 167 15.46 -10.33 -4.96
N PRO A 168 16.10 -10.47 -6.16
CA PRO A 168 16.53 -11.78 -6.64
C PRO A 168 17.76 -12.33 -5.94
N ASP A 169 18.67 -11.48 -5.49
CA ASP A 169 20.01 -11.85 -5.01
C ASP A 169 20.46 -11.03 -3.80
N LYS A 170 21.69 -11.29 -3.33
CA LYS A 170 22.27 -10.65 -2.13
C LYS A 170 22.63 -9.18 -2.32
N GLU A 171 22.75 -8.69 -3.54
CA GLU A 171 22.97 -7.28 -3.83
C GLU A 171 21.78 -6.42 -3.40
N GLY A 172 20.59 -7.01 -3.42
CA GLY A 172 19.36 -6.34 -2.99
C GLY A 172 18.81 -5.37 -4.03
N LYS A 173 19.28 -5.43 -5.27
CA LYS A 173 18.77 -4.66 -6.39
C LYS A 173 17.44 -5.26 -6.85
N PHE A 174 16.44 -4.42 -7.06
CA PHE A 174 15.16 -4.87 -7.57
C PHE A 174 15.28 -5.20 -9.06
N ASN A 175 14.68 -6.31 -9.49
CA ASN A 175 14.58 -6.62 -10.90
C ASN A 175 13.57 -5.68 -11.59
N LYS A 176 13.54 -5.69 -12.91
CA LYS A 176 12.72 -4.77 -13.70
C LYS A 176 11.24 -4.81 -13.31
N LYS A 177 10.62 -5.99 -13.22
CA LYS A 177 9.19 -6.13 -12.89
C LYS A 177 8.87 -5.63 -11.49
N THR A 178 9.69 -6.00 -10.51
CA THR A 178 9.57 -5.52 -9.13
C THR A 178 9.69 -4.00 -9.07
N TYR A 179 10.68 -3.43 -9.77
CA TYR A 179 10.92 -1.99 -9.79
C TYR A 179 9.76 -1.21 -10.41
N GLU A 180 9.26 -1.64 -11.56
CA GLU A 180 8.13 -1.01 -12.24
C GLU A 180 6.86 -1.02 -11.39
N SER A 181 6.56 -2.14 -10.74
CA SER A 181 5.42 -2.24 -9.81
C SER A 181 5.62 -1.40 -8.56
N LEU A 182 6.85 -1.31 -8.03
CA LEU A 182 7.17 -0.45 -6.89
C LEU A 182 6.98 1.03 -7.24
N VAL A 183 7.44 1.48 -8.42
CA VAL A 183 7.24 2.85 -8.91
C VAL A 183 5.74 3.15 -9.01
N ALA A 184 4.98 2.29 -9.68
CA ALA A 184 3.54 2.47 -9.86
C ALA A 184 2.77 2.50 -8.52
N LEU A 185 3.08 1.58 -7.60
CA LEU A 185 2.47 1.53 -6.27
C LEU A 185 2.80 2.78 -5.46
N THR A 186 4.08 3.20 -5.46
CA THR A 186 4.52 4.39 -4.72
C THR A 186 3.86 5.65 -5.27
N ALA A 187 3.74 5.77 -6.59
CA ALA A 187 3.04 6.88 -7.25
C ALA A 187 1.56 6.95 -6.84
N LEU A 188 0.87 5.80 -6.85
CA LEU A 188 -0.52 5.69 -6.40
C LEU A 188 -0.68 6.17 -4.95
N LEU A 189 0.21 5.73 -4.06
CA LEU A 189 0.17 6.10 -2.65
C LEU A 189 0.51 7.58 -2.44
N CYS A 190 1.44 8.14 -3.20
CA CYS A 190 1.74 9.58 -3.18
C CYS A 190 0.51 10.41 -3.56
N GLU A 191 -0.24 9.99 -4.58
CA GLU A 191 -1.47 10.67 -4.97
C GLU A 191 -2.59 10.50 -3.94
N GLU A 192 -2.75 9.29 -3.38
CA GLU A 192 -3.79 9.00 -2.37
C GLU A 192 -3.60 9.85 -1.11
N PHE A 193 -2.35 9.99 -0.64
CA PHE A 193 -2.05 10.69 0.61
C PHE A 193 -1.54 12.13 0.43
N ASP A 194 -1.50 12.65 -0.80
CA ASP A 194 -1.03 14.01 -1.12
C ASP A 194 0.44 14.22 -0.69
N LEU A 195 1.29 13.21 -0.97
CA LEU A 195 2.71 13.18 -0.64
C LEU A 195 3.55 13.66 -1.83
N GLY A 196 4.70 14.25 -1.50
CA GLY A 196 5.69 14.70 -2.48
C GLY A 196 6.90 13.77 -2.53
N ARG A 197 7.87 14.12 -3.39
CA ARG A 197 9.11 13.40 -3.61
C ARG A 197 9.89 13.14 -2.31
N GLU A 198 9.94 14.13 -1.42
CA GLU A 198 10.71 14.06 -0.17
C GLU A 198 9.99 13.27 0.93
N ASP A 199 8.72 12.92 0.72
CA ASP A 199 7.96 12.05 1.61
C ASP A 199 8.19 10.55 1.29
N ILE A 200 8.92 10.23 0.21
CA ILE A 200 9.37 8.89 -0.14
C ILE A 200 10.74 8.67 0.51
N ILE A 201 10.79 7.79 1.52
CA ILE A 201 11.98 7.56 2.33
C ILE A 201 12.31 6.07 2.41
N ARG A 202 13.58 5.76 2.75
CA ARG A 202 14.04 4.41 3.03
C ARG A 202 13.90 4.11 4.52
N HIS A 203 13.85 2.86 4.88
CA HIS A 203 14.01 2.47 6.29
C HIS A 203 15.36 2.97 6.86
N TYR A 204 16.38 3.06 6.02
CA TYR A 204 17.67 3.68 6.37
C TYR A 204 17.52 5.10 6.90
N ASP A 205 16.68 5.91 6.29
CA ASP A 205 16.46 7.31 6.68
C ASP A 205 15.74 7.45 8.02
N VAL A 206 15.11 6.36 8.50
CA VAL A 206 14.44 6.29 9.81
C VAL A 206 15.41 5.81 10.91
N THR A 207 16.25 4.81 10.62
CA THR A 207 16.97 4.07 11.67
C THR A 207 18.48 3.94 11.44
N GLY A 208 18.99 4.28 10.25
CA GLY A 208 20.37 4.00 9.83
C GLY A 208 20.62 2.54 9.41
N LYS A 209 19.62 1.64 9.51
CA LYS A 209 19.73 0.27 9.00
C LYS A 209 19.86 0.29 7.49
N LYS A 210 20.83 -0.48 6.91
CA LYS A 210 21.00 -0.60 5.46
C LYS A 210 19.77 -1.30 4.82
N CYS A 211 18.69 -0.58 4.63
CA CYS A 211 17.45 -1.07 4.06
C CYS A 211 16.74 0.05 3.27
N PRO A 212 16.47 -0.14 1.97
CA PRO A 212 16.89 -1.25 1.11
C PRO A 212 18.40 -1.20 0.81
N LEU A 213 19.09 -2.35 0.91
CA LEU A 213 20.54 -2.40 0.85
C LEU A 213 21.13 -1.71 -0.38
N TYR A 214 20.73 -2.13 -1.59
CA TYR A 214 21.22 -1.58 -2.85
C TYR A 214 21.07 -0.05 -2.92
N TYR A 215 19.91 0.46 -2.55
CA TYR A 215 19.56 1.89 -2.63
C TYR A 215 20.19 2.73 -1.50
N VAL A 216 20.76 2.10 -0.50
CA VAL A 216 21.60 2.76 0.50
C VAL A 216 23.05 2.85 0.00
N GLU A 217 23.54 1.80 -0.65
CA GLU A 217 24.90 1.73 -1.20
C GLU A 217 25.05 2.48 -2.53
N HIS A 218 23.92 2.74 -3.22
CA HIS A 218 23.83 3.47 -4.49
C HIS A 218 22.85 4.65 -4.35
N PRO A 219 23.23 5.76 -3.71
CA PRO A 219 22.35 6.91 -3.48
C PRO A 219 21.76 7.49 -4.76
N GLU A 220 22.50 7.46 -5.86
CA GLU A 220 22.03 7.91 -7.19
C GLU A 220 20.87 7.07 -7.70
N ALA A 221 20.87 5.76 -7.43
CA ALA A 221 19.75 4.88 -7.80
C ALA A 221 18.50 5.16 -6.96
N TRP A 222 18.69 5.60 -5.70
CA TRP A 222 17.58 6.03 -4.86
C TRP A 222 16.94 7.32 -5.35
N GLU A 223 17.76 8.32 -5.71
CA GLU A 223 17.25 9.57 -6.27
C GLU A 223 16.53 9.32 -7.60
N ALA A 224 17.11 8.49 -8.50
CA ALA A 224 16.47 8.08 -9.74
C ALA A 224 15.12 7.40 -9.50
N PHE A 225 15.01 6.53 -8.50
CA PHE A 225 13.72 5.92 -8.12
C PHE A 225 12.67 6.97 -7.75
N LYS A 226 13.02 7.95 -6.94
CA LYS A 226 12.10 9.02 -6.56
C LYS A 226 11.67 9.87 -7.77
N ASP A 227 12.61 10.13 -8.68
CA ASP A 227 12.32 10.87 -9.92
C ASP A 227 11.40 10.09 -10.84
N ASP A 228 11.61 8.76 -10.99
CA ASP A 228 10.74 7.87 -11.76
C ASP A 228 9.31 7.84 -11.20
N VAL A 229 9.16 7.84 -9.86
CA VAL A 229 7.84 7.94 -9.22
C VAL A 229 7.16 9.25 -9.57
N MET A 230 7.88 10.39 -9.51
CA MET A 230 7.30 11.68 -9.87
C MET A 230 6.96 11.76 -11.34
N ALA A 231 7.82 11.25 -12.22
CA ALA A 231 7.58 11.17 -13.66
C ALA A 231 6.34 10.32 -13.97
N TYR A 232 6.19 9.19 -13.28
CA TYR A 232 5.02 8.32 -13.42
C TYR A 232 3.72 9.05 -13.05
N ILE A 233 3.71 9.83 -11.96
CA ILE A 233 2.56 10.65 -11.55
C ILE A 233 2.21 11.70 -12.61
N GLU A 234 3.21 12.39 -13.19
CA GLU A 234 2.94 13.42 -14.19
C GLU A 234 2.41 12.81 -15.52
N GLN A 235 2.93 11.67 -15.95
CA GLN A 235 2.46 10.99 -17.16
C GLN A 235 0.99 10.55 -17.05
N ASN A 236 0.54 10.14 -15.86
CA ASN A 236 -0.84 9.70 -15.63
C ASN A 236 -1.83 10.84 -15.36
N LYS A 237 -1.37 12.08 -15.19
CA LYS A 237 -2.25 13.26 -15.08
C LYS A 237 -2.69 13.83 -16.43
N GLU A 238 -1.99 13.50 -17.49
CA GLU A 238 -2.23 14.04 -18.84
C GLU A 238 -3.23 13.18 -19.65
N GLN A 239 -3.70 12.05 -19.08
CA GLN A 239 -4.70 11.16 -19.67
C GLN A 239 -6.07 11.31 -18.98
#